data_16a0d27844da56612088af9003b29583
#
_entry.id   16a0d27844da56612088af9003b29583
#
_cell.length_a   1.000
_cell.length_b   1.000
_cell.length_c   1.000
_cell.angle_alpha   90.00
_cell.angle_beta   90.00
_cell.angle_gamma   90.00
#
_symmetry.space_group_name_H-M   'P 1'
#
loop_
_entity.id
_entity.type
_entity.pdbx_description
1 polymer ?
#
loop_
_entity_poly.entity_id
_entity_poly.type
_entity_poly.pdbx_seq_one_letter_code
_entity_poly.pdbx_strand_id
1 'polypeptide(L)'
;MQKKILLFTLSLIITGTLQVKAQYGKQDSTYKRWFVGSTLFVVGNLAPVNPPGFAQVNLGYRITGKDVISIELITWKHAWPLGINPFYNKAYGTPEEKFPGYIREYGIGLAYQRYLWKGLYVAVHATPMWQTFRNENGDKAGNGFIIFNTNRIGYHIKLLKDRFFIEPSLGIAGRAFYTKMPDGFKEKDDKWPKYTPEPGLHFGFNF
;
A
#
# COMPACT_ATOMS: atom_id res chain seq x y z
N MET A 1 0.15 23.91 -2.82
CA MET A 1 1.18 22.98 -2.31
C MET A 1 1.11 21.59 -2.94
N GLN A 2 -0.06 21.00 -3.17
CA GLN A 2 -0.23 19.63 -3.72
C GLN A 2 0.42 19.41 -5.10
N LYS A 3 0.33 20.41 -6.03
CA LYS A 3 0.95 20.33 -7.37
C LYS A 3 2.49 20.23 -7.31
N LYS A 4 3.13 20.83 -6.28
CA LYS A 4 4.60 20.83 -6.15
C LYS A 4 5.12 19.47 -5.64
N ILE A 5 4.36 18.77 -4.83
CA ILE A 5 4.75 17.45 -4.31
C ILE A 5 4.65 16.39 -5.42
N LEU A 6 3.60 16.44 -6.24
CA LEU A 6 3.44 15.54 -7.38
C LEU A 6 4.56 15.74 -8.42
N LEU A 7 4.94 16.98 -8.70
CA LEU A 7 6.05 17.31 -9.59
C LEU A 7 7.40 16.86 -9.04
N PHE A 8 7.63 16.96 -7.74
CA PHE A 8 8.86 16.51 -7.10
C PHE A 8 9.00 14.99 -7.15
N THR A 9 7.91 14.27 -6.92
CA THR A 9 7.87 12.79 -7.02
C THR A 9 8.12 12.34 -8.48
N LEU A 10 7.53 13.01 -9.44
CA LEU A 10 7.73 12.73 -10.87
C LEU A 10 9.16 13.07 -11.34
N SER A 11 9.75 14.16 -10.83
CA SER A 11 11.13 14.58 -11.12
C SER A 11 12.17 13.58 -10.60
N LEU A 12 11.96 12.99 -9.42
CA LEU A 12 12.85 11.97 -8.86
C LEU A 12 12.88 10.68 -9.71
N ILE A 13 11.78 10.37 -10.38
CA ILE A 13 11.68 9.22 -11.28
C ILE A 13 12.46 9.46 -12.58
N ILE A 14 12.46 10.70 -13.08
CA ILE A 14 13.03 11.06 -14.39
C ILE A 14 14.56 11.27 -14.34
N THR A 15 15.09 11.81 -13.24
CA THR A 15 16.53 12.08 -13.10
C THR A 15 17.40 10.87 -12.79
N GLY A 16 16.80 9.72 -12.51
CA GLY A 16 17.47 8.46 -12.17
C GLY A 16 18.02 7.64 -13.34
N THR A 17 18.32 8.23 -14.52
CA THR A 17 18.88 7.51 -15.67
C THR A 17 20.37 7.17 -15.56
N LEU A 18 20.96 7.26 -14.36
CA LEU A 18 22.32 6.79 -14.14
C LEU A 18 22.38 5.28 -14.40
N GLN A 19 23.26 4.87 -15.30
CA GLN A 19 23.50 3.49 -15.71
C GLN A 19 24.04 2.65 -14.55
N VAL A 20 23.15 2.15 -13.71
CA VAL A 20 23.46 1.07 -12.79
C VAL A 20 23.16 -0.24 -13.49
N LYS A 21 24.14 -1.15 -13.58
CA LYS A 21 23.93 -2.48 -14.19
C LYS A 21 22.72 -3.17 -13.54
N ALA A 22 21.83 -3.69 -14.37
CA ALA A 22 20.60 -4.31 -13.91
C ALA A 22 20.90 -5.49 -12.98
N GLN A 23 20.17 -5.60 -11.90
CA GLN A 23 20.32 -6.69 -10.93
C GLN A 23 19.85 -8.04 -11.50
N TYR A 24 18.95 -7.98 -12.46
CA TYR A 24 18.47 -9.10 -13.24
C TYR A 24 18.93 -8.91 -14.69
N GLY A 25 20.06 -9.48 -15.07
CA GLY A 25 20.47 -9.56 -16.47
C GLY A 25 19.69 -10.62 -17.23
N LYS A 26 19.55 -10.47 -18.55
CA LYS A 26 18.98 -11.52 -19.41
C LYS A 26 19.70 -12.89 -19.31
N GLN A 27 20.88 -12.94 -18.74
CA GLN A 27 21.70 -14.14 -18.54
C GLN A 27 21.51 -14.80 -17.16
N ASP A 28 20.71 -14.20 -16.25
CA ASP A 28 20.41 -14.82 -14.95
C ASP A 28 19.38 -15.94 -15.17
N SER A 29 19.82 -17.20 -15.00
CA SER A 29 18.96 -18.38 -15.16
C SER A 29 17.82 -18.45 -14.16
N THR A 30 17.87 -17.64 -13.10
CA THR A 30 16.79 -17.52 -12.10
C THR A 30 15.80 -16.40 -12.42
N TYR A 31 16.05 -15.61 -13.47
CA TYR A 31 15.22 -14.48 -13.85
C TYR A 31 13.82 -14.93 -14.26
N LYS A 32 12.84 -14.48 -13.51
CA LYS A 32 11.42 -14.67 -13.77
C LYS A 32 10.76 -13.32 -14.02
N ARG A 33 9.96 -13.23 -15.07
CA ARG A 33 9.32 -11.96 -15.46
C ARG A 33 8.06 -11.66 -14.69
N TRP A 34 7.32 -12.68 -14.35
CA TRP A 34 6.04 -12.53 -13.66
C TRP A 34 6.16 -12.91 -12.20
N PHE A 35 5.37 -12.28 -11.38
CA PHE A 35 5.17 -12.68 -9.99
C PHE A 35 3.74 -12.42 -9.55
N VAL A 36 3.30 -13.20 -8.59
CA VAL A 36 2.13 -12.94 -7.78
C VAL A 36 2.58 -12.72 -6.34
N GLY A 37 1.99 -11.75 -5.67
CA GLY A 37 2.38 -11.41 -4.30
C GLY A 37 1.23 -10.87 -3.48
N SER A 38 1.54 -10.65 -2.21
CA SER A 38 0.65 -10.05 -1.23
C SER A 38 1.49 -9.34 -0.15
N THR A 39 0.82 -8.85 0.88
CA THR A 39 1.47 -8.24 2.03
C THR A 39 1.12 -8.99 3.31
N LEU A 40 2.06 -9.01 4.26
CA LEU A 40 1.85 -9.64 5.56
C LEU A 40 0.74 -8.96 6.38
N PHE A 41 0.28 -7.78 5.96
CA PHE A 41 -0.86 -7.10 6.58
C PHE A 41 -2.14 -7.97 6.63
N VAL A 42 -2.25 -8.98 5.75
CA VAL A 42 -3.31 -9.99 5.81
C VAL A 42 -3.43 -10.67 7.18
N VAL A 43 -2.33 -10.77 7.93
CA VAL A 43 -2.31 -11.31 9.30
C VAL A 43 -3.10 -10.42 10.28
N GLY A 44 -3.30 -9.14 9.95
CA GLY A 44 -4.18 -8.24 10.70
C GLY A 44 -5.63 -8.75 10.81
N ASN A 45 -6.05 -9.64 9.91
CA ASN A 45 -7.37 -10.30 10.02
C ASN A 45 -7.51 -11.19 11.25
N LEU A 46 -6.42 -11.51 11.92
CA LEU A 46 -6.43 -12.25 13.19
C LEU A 46 -6.67 -11.33 14.40
N ALA A 47 -6.80 -10.02 14.18
CA ALA A 47 -7.08 -9.08 15.27
C ALA A 47 -8.41 -9.43 15.96
N PRO A 48 -8.43 -9.50 17.29
CA PRO A 48 -9.62 -9.95 18.04
C PRO A 48 -10.76 -8.91 17.99
N VAL A 49 -10.44 -7.66 17.77
CA VAL A 49 -11.41 -6.56 17.73
C VAL A 49 -11.34 -5.85 16.38
N ASN A 50 -12.47 -5.81 15.68
CA ASN A 50 -12.62 -5.17 14.36
C ASN A 50 -11.53 -5.59 13.34
N PRO A 51 -11.42 -6.89 13.01
CA PRO A 51 -10.46 -7.35 12.02
C PRO A 51 -10.66 -6.59 10.68
N PRO A 52 -9.58 -6.22 9.99
CA PRO A 52 -9.65 -5.35 8.81
C PRO A 52 -10.33 -6.00 7.60
N GLY A 53 -10.62 -7.29 7.62
CA GLY A 53 -11.17 -7.99 6.46
C GLY A 53 -10.35 -7.68 5.20
N PHE A 54 -9.02 -7.64 5.36
CA PHE A 54 -8.08 -7.24 4.36
C PHE A 54 -7.72 -8.39 3.44
N ALA A 55 -7.72 -8.13 2.15
CA ALA A 55 -7.07 -9.01 1.17
C ALA A 55 -6.41 -8.16 0.09
N GLN A 56 -5.23 -8.56 -0.34
CA GLN A 56 -4.50 -7.93 -1.43
C GLN A 56 -3.81 -8.99 -2.27
N VAL A 57 -3.90 -8.84 -3.60
CA VAL A 57 -3.18 -9.64 -4.57
C VAL A 57 -2.49 -8.69 -5.55
N ASN A 58 -1.19 -8.88 -5.71
CA ASN A 58 -0.38 -8.11 -6.64
C ASN A 58 0.06 -9.03 -7.78
N LEU A 59 -0.24 -8.65 -9.01
CA LEU A 59 0.30 -9.27 -10.20
C LEU A 59 1.34 -8.33 -10.82
N GLY A 60 2.59 -8.74 -10.82
CA GLY A 60 3.68 -7.90 -11.28
C GLY A 60 4.44 -8.46 -12.48
N TYR A 61 5.01 -7.54 -13.24
CA TYR A 61 5.81 -7.83 -14.40
C TYR A 61 7.11 -7.01 -14.39
N ARG A 62 8.23 -7.70 -14.56
CA ARG A 62 9.56 -7.09 -14.68
C ARG A 62 9.79 -6.66 -16.13
N ILE A 63 9.66 -5.36 -16.39
CA ILE A 63 9.87 -4.75 -17.72
C ILE A 63 11.34 -4.91 -18.10
N THR A 64 12.22 -4.59 -17.16
CA THR A 64 13.67 -4.69 -17.28
C THR A 64 14.26 -5.38 -16.05
N GLY A 65 15.57 -5.57 -16.02
CA GLY A 65 16.25 -6.04 -14.80
C GLY A 65 16.17 -5.07 -13.61
N LYS A 66 15.63 -3.87 -13.80
CA LYS A 66 15.48 -2.85 -12.74
C LYS A 66 14.04 -2.40 -12.54
N ASP A 67 13.24 -2.42 -13.56
CA ASP A 67 11.93 -1.77 -13.57
C ASP A 67 10.82 -2.81 -13.52
N VAL A 68 9.91 -2.63 -12.59
CA VAL A 68 8.77 -3.50 -12.34
C VAL A 68 7.50 -2.67 -12.33
N ILE A 69 6.46 -3.18 -12.94
CA ILE A 69 5.10 -2.69 -12.78
C ILE A 69 4.24 -3.77 -12.15
N SER A 70 3.25 -3.37 -11.36
CA SER A 70 2.25 -4.31 -10.85
C SER A 70 0.86 -3.70 -10.80
N ILE A 71 -0.13 -4.58 -10.94
CA ILE A 71 -1.53 -4.30 -10.65
C ILE A 71 -1.82 -4.89 -9.28
N GLU A 72 -2.52 -4.14 -8.44
CA GLU A 72 -2.87 -4.51 -7.08
C GLU A 72 -4.40 -4.55 -6.97
N LEU A 73 -4.94 -5.70 -6.63
CA LEU A 73 -6.35 -5.84 -6.24
C LEU A 73 -6.41 -5.85 -4.73
N ILE A 74 -7.16 -4.93 -4.15
CA ILE A 74 -7.20 -4.75 -2.71
C ILE A 74 -8.62 -4.58 -2.21
N THR A 75 -8.88 -5.14 -1.04
CA THR A 75 -10.08 -4.86 -0.27
C THR A 75 -9.75 -4.71 1.20
N TRP A 76 -10.43 -3.79 1.86
CA TRP A 76 -10.15 -3.43 3.24
C TRP A 76 -11.44 -3.00 3.96
N LYS A 77 -11.59 -3.40 5.22
CA LYS A 77 -12.60 -2.88 6.14
C LYS A 77 -11.89 -2.29 7.33
N HIS A 78 -12.09 -1.04 7.61
CA HIS A 78 -11.47 -0.41 8.76
C HIS A 78 -12.46 0.39 9.61
N ALA A 79 -12.30 0.26 10.91
CA ALA A 79 -13.10 0.94 11.92
C ALA A 79 -12.37 2.14 12.56
N TRP A 80 -11.09 2.32 12.26
CA TRP A 80 -10.26 3.45 12.67
C TRP A 80 -9.65 4.14 11.46
N PRO A 81 -9.35 5.44 11.54
CA PRO A 81 -8.73 6.19 10.46
C PRO A 81 -7.42 5.61 9.91
N LEU A 82 -6.64 4.91 10.75
CA LEU A 82 -5.43 4.19 10.33
C LEU A 82 -5.65 2.72 9.98
N GLY A 83 -6.91 2.29 9.92
CA GLY A 83 -7.30 0.97 9.45
C GLY A 83 -7.41 -0.12 10.50
N ILE A 84 -6.46 -0.25 11.39
CA ILE A 84 -6.52 -1.15 12.55
C ILE A 84 -6.15 -0.37 13.80
N ASN A 85 -6.71 -0.80 14.94
CA ASN A 85 -6.26 -0.27 16.22
C ASN A 85 -4.80 -0.72 16.44
N PRO A 86 -3.82 0.20 16.41
CA PRO A 86 -2.43 -0.15 16.57
C PRO A 86 -2.12 -0.46 18.03
N PHE A 87 -2.33 -1.70 18.44
CA PHE A 87 -1.76 -2.28 19.67
C PHE A 87 -1.99 -1.48 20.95
N TYR A 88 -3.21 -0.94 21.16
CA TYR A 88 -3.57 -0.20 22.38
C TYR A 88 -2.62 0.94 22.76
N ASN A 89 -1.93 1.51 21.79
CA ASN A 89 -1.15 2.71 22.06
C ASN A 89 -2.12 3.87 22.39
N LYS A 90 -2.02 4.43 23.60
CA LYS A 90 -2.86 5.54 24.05
C LYS A 90 -2.79 6.78 23.14
N ALA A 91 -1.76 6.88 22.30
CA ALA A 91 -1.62 7.96 21.33
C ALA A 91 -2.36 7.69 20.00
N TYR A 92 -2.79 6.45 19.75
CA TYR A 92 -3.35 6.05 18.45
C TYR A 92 -4.46 5.01 18.64
N GLY A 93 -5.69 5.36 18.33
CA GLY A 93 -6.78 4.40 18.22
C GLY A 93 -7.41 4.00 19.55
N THR A 94 -7.71 4.98 20.40
CA THR A 94 -8.60 4.73 21.53
C THR A 94 -10.00 4.41 21.03
N PRO A 95 -10.85 3.71 21.81
CA PRO A 95 -12.24 3.42 21.42
C PRO A 95 -13.02 4.68 21.01
N GLU A 96 -12.68 5.84 21.60
CA GLU A 96 -13.32 7.14 21.34
C GLU A 96 -12.98 7.71 19.96
N GLU A 97 -11.85 7.30 19.38
CA GLU A 97 -11.39 7.73 18.04
C GLU A 97 -11.88 6.81 16.91
N LYS A 98 -12.54 5.74 17.27
CA LYS A 98 -13.18 4.83 16.34
C LYS A 98 -14.23 5.55 15.48
N PHE A 99 -14.33 5.20 14.21
CA PHE A 99 -15.45 5.62 13.38
C PHE A 99 -16.80 5.20 13.97
N PRO A 100 -17.89 5.93 13.69
CA PRO A 100 -19.26 5.54 14.08
C PRO A 100 -19.75 4.37 13.22
N GLY A 101 -18.97 3.29 13.17
CA GLY A 101 -19.14 2.14 12.32
C GLY A 101 -17.86 1.73 11.63
N TYR A 102 -17.89 1.55 10.32
CA TYR A 102 -16.70 1.17 9.53
C TYR A 102 -16.77 1.64 8.08
N ILE A 103 -15.61 1.69 7.44
CA ILE A 103 -15.48 1.93 6.01
C ILE A 103 -15.08 0.63 5.34
N ARG A 104 -15.81 0.22 4.29
CA ARG A 104 -15.44 -0.88 3.41
C ARG A 104 -14.90 -0.33 2.11
N GLU A 105 -13.73 -0.78 1.73
CA GLU A 105 -13.01 -0.31 0.54
C GLU A 105 -12.71 -1.46 -0.42
N TYR A 106 -12.76 -1.13 -1.72
CA TYR A 106 -12.35 -1.99 -2.82
C TYR A 106 -11.53 -1.15 -3.79
N GLY A 107 -10.36 -1.62 -4.15
CA GLY A 107 -9.45 -0.86 -4.99
C GLY A 107 -8.73 -1.69 -6.04
N ILE A 108 -8.30 -0.97 -7.08
CA ILE A 108 -7.39 -1.48 -8.10
C ILE A 108 -6.24 -0.49 -8.17
N GLY A 109 -5.07 -0.91 -7.69
CA GLY A 109 -3.87 -0.09 -7.65
C GLY A 109 -2.93 -0.37 -8.82
N LEU A 110 -2.08 0.61 -9.07
CA LEU A 110 -0.91 0.49 -9.94
C LEU A 110 0.33 0.80 -9.11
N ALA A 111 1.37 -0.01 -9.26
CA ALA A 111 2.65 0.25 -8.65
C ALA A 111 3.77 0.22 -9.69
N TYR A 112 4.74 1.10 -9.47
CA TYR A 112 6.02 1.08 -10.16
C TYR A 112 7.13 0.95 -9.13
N GLN A 113 8.04 0.00 -9.36
CA GLN A 113 9.18 -0.27 -8.50
C GLN A 113 10.45 -0.25 -9.34
N ARG A 114 11.49 0.39 -8.81
CA ARG A 114 12.80 0.46 -9.43
C ARG A 114 13.89 -0.02 -8.49
N TYR A 115 14.61 -1.04 -8.92
CA TYR A 115 15.80 -1.51 -8.23
C TYR A 115 16.96 -0.54 -8.43
N LEU A 116 17.57 -0.12 -7.33
CA LEU A 116 18.69 0.80 -7.30
C LEU A 116 20.01 0.04 -7.22
N TRP A 117 20.13 -0.86 -6.25
CA TRP A 117 21.36 -1.61 -5.98
C TRP A 117 21.07 -2.87 -5.18
N LYS A 118 21.57 -4.04 -5.65
CA LYS A 118 21.56 -5.34 -4.93
C LYS A 118 20.25 -5.69 -4.17
N GLY A 119 19.10 -5.41 -4.71
CA GLY A 119 17.81 -5.65 -4.06
C GLY A 119 17.20 -4.42 -3.40
N LEU A 120 17.98 -3.38 -3.12
CA LEU A 120 17.45 -2.10 -2.69
C LEU A 120 16.56 -1.52 -3.79
N TYR A 121 15.35 -1.12 -3.46
CA TYR A 121 14.43 -0.52 -4.39
C TYR A 121 13.69 0.68 -3.81
N VAL A 122 13.15 1.48 -4.71
CA VAL A 122 12.10 2.46 -4.41
C VAL A 122 10.84 2.08 -5.19
N ALA A 123 9.70 2.37 -4.61
CA ALA A 123 8.41 2.11 -5.25
C ALA A 123 7.42 3.23 -5.00
N VAL A 124 6.53 3.43 -5.97
CA VAL A 124 5.40 4.35 -5.91
C VAL A 124 4.14 3.57 -6.22
N HIS A 125 3.14 3.70 -5.36
CA HIS A 125 1.84 3.09 -5.52
C HIS A 125 0.78 4.17 -5.63
N ALA A 126 -0.18 3.97 -6.52
CA ALA A 126 -1.40 4.76 -6.61
C ALA A 126 -2.59 3.82 -6.64
N THR A 127 -3.39 3.87 -5.59
CA THR A 127 -4.50 2.93 -5.38
C THR A 127 -5.81 3.68 -5.26
N PRO A 128 -6.54 3.88 -6.37
CA PRO A 128 -7.93 4.30 -6.32
C PRO A 128 -8.79 3.23 -5.65
N MET A 129 -9.61 3.68 -4.69
CA MET A 129 -10.50 2.80 -3.93
C MET A 129 -11.90 3.42 -3.81
N TRP A 130 -12.91 2.58 -4.02
CA TRP A 130 -14.30 2.89 -3.74
C TRP A 130 -14.62 2.57 -2.30
N GLN A 131 -15.27 3.52 -1.61
CA GLN A 131 -15.59 3.45 -0.20
C GLN A 131 -17.10 3.30 -0.01
N THR A 132 -17.48 2.43 0.92
CA THR A 132 -18.84 2.38 1.46
C THR A 132 -18.75 2.61 2.96
N PHE A 133 -19.34 3.70 3.42
CA PHE A 133 -19.47 4.02 4.84
C PHE A 133 -20.67 3.28 5.41
N ARG A 134 -20.49 2.60 6.53
CA ARG A 134 -21.55 1.88 7.24
C ARG A 134 -21.55 2.26 8.71
N ASN A 135 -22.76 2.44 9.28
CA ASN A 135 -22.92 2.67 10.71
C ASN A 135 -22.66 1.41 11.53
N GLU A 136 -22.79 1.49 12.85
CA GLU A 136 -22.57 0.36 13.76
C GLU A 136 -23.57 -0.80 13.53
N ASN A 137 -24.76 -0.51 13.04
CA ASN A 137 -25.77 -1.51 12.68
C ASN A 137 -25.49 -2.18 11.32
N GLY A 138 -24.50 -1.69 10.58
CA GLY A 138 -24.18 -2.17 9.25
C GLY A 138 -24.94 -1.48 8.12
N ASP A 139 -25.83 -0.52 8.42
CA ASP A 139 -26.58 0.22 7.41
C ASP A 139 -25.64 1.18 6.66
N LYS A 140 -25.97 1.41 5.41
CA LYS A 140 -25.19 2.29 4.55
C LYS A 140 -25.40 3.75 4.95
N ALA A 141 -24.32 4.42 5.37
CA ALA A 141 -24.30 5.84 5.69
C ALA A 141 -23.85 6.73 4.51
N GLY A 142 -23.22 6.15 3.50
CA GLY A 142 -22.77 6.89 2.31
C GLY A 142 -21.79 6.09 1.44
N ASN A 143 -21.39 6.72 0.34
CA ASN A 143 -20.30 6.25 -0.52
C ASN A 143 -19.22 7.32 -0.60
N GLY A 144 -18.00 6.87 -0.93
CA GLY A 144 -16.88 7.75 -1.20
C GLY A 144 -15.92 7.14 -2.20
N PHE A 145 -14.92 7.93 -2.50
CA PHE A 145 -13.81 7.52 -3.35
C PHE A 145 -12.53 8.15 -2.80
N ILE A 146 -11.44 7.38 -2.80
CA ILE A 146 -10.15 7.82 -2.34
C ILE A 146 -9.07 7.35 -3.32
N ILE A 147 -8.02 8.14 -3.49
CA ILE A 147 -6.78 7.69 -4.12
C ILE A 147 -5.70 7.69 -3.05
N PHE A 148 -5.31 6.51 -2.66
CA PHE A 148 -4.16 6.29 -1.79
C PHE A 148 -2.88 6.38 -2.63
N ASN A 149 -1.87 7.04 -2.07
CA ASN A 149 -0.53 7.06 -2.62
C ASN A 149 0.45 6.58 -1.56
N THR A 150 1.27 5.60 -1.90
CA THR A 150 2.35 5.14 -1.03
C THR A 150 3.68 5.24 -1.77
N ASN A 151 4.66 5.89 -1.15
CA ASN A 151 6.04 5.91 -1.61
C ASN A 151 6.87 5.12 -0.61
N ARG A 152 7.63 4.15 -1.08
CA ARG A 152 8.40 3.28 -0.17
C ARG A 152 9.81 3.01 -0.67
N ILE A 153 10.69 2.76 0.27
CA ILE A 153 12.01 2.18 0.08
C ILE A 153 12.01 0.79 0.70
N GLY A 154 12.58 -0.18 0.03
CA GLY A 154 12.58 -1.56 0.53
C GLY A 154 13.74 -2.37 -0.03
N TYR A 155 13.81 -3.62 0.40
CA TYR A 155 14.84 -4.54 -0.02
C TYR A 155 14.24 -5.88 -0.45
N HIS A 156 14.55 -6.30 -1.67
CA HIS A 156 14.10 -7.57 -2.24
C HIS A 156 15.05 -8.71 -1.87
N ILE A 157 14.55 -9.65 -1.11
CA ILE A 157 15.29 -10.83 -0.66
C ILE A 157 14.79 -12.05 -1.43
N LYS A 158 15.68 -12.63 -2.22
CA LYS A 158 15.40 -13.84 -3.01
C LYS A 158 15.51 -15.08 -2.14
N LEU A 159 14.53 -15.95 -2.24
CA LEU A 159 14.47 -17.23 -1.55
C LEU A 159 14.22 -18.36 -2.56
N LEU A 160 14.63 -19.58 -2.23
CA LEU A 160 14.37 -20.79 -3.02
C LEU A 160 14.76 -20.62 -4.51
N LYS A 161 15.97 -20.12 -4.80
CA LYS A 161 16.46 -19.83 -6.16
C LYS A 161 15.54 -18.84 -6.90
N ASP A 162 15.15 -17.77 -6.22
CA ASP A 162 14.26 -16.72 -6.71
C ASP A 162 12.82 -17.19 -7.10
N ARG A 163 12.39 -18.34 -6.63
CA ARG A 163 10.99 -18.74 -6.76
C ARG A 163 10.09 -18.01 -5.78
N PHE A 164 10.60 -17.73 -4.58
CA PHE A 164 9.91 -16.99 -3.56
C PHE A 164 10.73 -15.75 -3.19
N PHE A 165 10.07 -14.68 -2.79
CA PHE A 165 10.72 -13.48 -2.29
C PHE A 165 9.98 -12.89 -1.09
N ILE A 166 10.72 -12.12 -0.30
CA ILE A 166 10.18 -11.24 0.73
C ILE A 166 10.78 -9.84 0.54
N GLU A 167 9.97 -8.83 0.81
CA GLU A 167 10.34 -7.42 0.63
C GLU A 167 9.96 -6.60 1.87
N PRO A 168 10.86 -6.56 2.89
CA PRO A 168 10.73 -5.58 3.95
C PRO A 168 10.88 -4.17 3.37
N SER A 169 10.03 -3.26 3.81
CA SER A 169 10.01 -1.88 3.31
C SER A 169 9.53 -0.90 4.37
N LEU A 170 9.89 0.36 4.17
CA LEU A 170 9.36 1.49 4.91
C LEU A 170 8.81 2.48 3.89
N GLY A 171 7.58 2.89 4.09
CA GLY A 171 6.88 3.81 3.21
C GLY A 171 6.29 4.99 3.96
N ILE A 172 5.80 5.93 3.16
CA ILE A 172 4.90 6.99 3.60
C ILE A 172 3.64 6.86 2.76
N ALA A 173 2.55 6.55 3.43
CA ALA A 173 1.24 6.48 2.83
C ALA A 173 0.47 7.79 3.03
N GLY A 174 -0.31 8.17 2.06
CA GLY A 174 -1.12 9.37 2.13
C GLY A 174 -2.31 9.34 1.20
N ARG A 175 -3.19 10.31 1.36
CA ARG A 175 -4.39 10.48 0.55
C ARG A 175 -4.15 11.58 -0.48
N ALA A 176 -3.91 11.19 -1.74
CA ALA A 176 -3.74 12.13 -2.83
C ALA A 176 -5.04 12.83 -3.21
N PHE A 177 -6.16 12.11 -3.10
CA PHE A 177 -7.52 12.60 -3.35
C PHE A 177 -8.52 11.85 -2.48
N TYR A 178 -9.58 12.50 -2.06
CA TYR A 178 -10.73 11.86 -1.42
C TYR A 178 -11.99 12.71 -1.59
N THR A 179 -13.15 12.05 -1.66
CA THR A 179 -14.46 12.70 -1.67
C THR A 179 -14.90 13.04 -0.25
N LYS A 180 -15.95 13.88 -0.13
CA LYS A 180 -16.50 14.21 1.18
C LYS A 180 -16.96 12.94 1.92
N MET A 181 -16.52 12.79 3.15
CA MET A 181 -16.98 11.75 4.07
C MET A 181 -18.28 12.19 4.78
N PRO A 182 -19.12 11.26 5.24
CA PRO A 182 -20.20 11.56 6.19
C PRO A 182 -19.65 12.23 7.45
N ASP A 183 -20.41 13.17 8.05
CA ASP A 183 -19.90 14.08 9.08
C ASP A 183 -19.26 13.35 10.29
N GLY A 184 -19.90 12.32 10.83
CA GLY A 184 -19.34 11.55 11.96
C GLY A 184 -18.02 10.83 11.62
N PHE A 185 -17.83 10.40 10.38
CA PHE A 185 -16.56 9.80 9.90
C PHE A 185 -15.51 10.88 9.71
N LYS A 186 -15.89 12.01 9.11
CA LYS A 186 -14.99 13.13 8.88
C LYS A 186 -14.43 13.69 10.17
N GLU A 187 -15.24 13.86 11.22
CA GLU A 187 -14.81 14.35 12.54
C GLU A 187 -13.65 13.49 13.11
N LYS A 188 -13.75 12.17 12.98
CA LYS A 188 -12.71 11.26 13.44
C LYS A 188 -11.48 11.31 12.55
N ASP A 189 -11.70 11.31 11.24
CA ASP A 189 -10.64 11.31 10.25
C ASP A 189 -9.78 12.59 10.27
N ASP A 190 -10.38 13.74 10.53
CA ASP A 190 -9.67 15.04 10.60
C ASP A 190 -8.65 15.12 11.73
N LYS A 191 -8.74 14.27 12.74
CA LYS A 191 -7.79 14.19 13.85
C LYS A 191 -6.49 13.47 13.48
N TRP A 192 -6.48 12.77 12.35
CA TRP A 192 -5.36 11.95 11.96
C TRP A 192 -4.48 12.61 10.89
N PRO A 193 -3.17 12.32 10.88
CA PRO A 193 -2.27 12.91 9.92
C PRO A 193 -2.60 12.46 8.49
N LYS A 194 -2.46 13.37 7.53
CA LYS A 194 -2.67 13.09 6.11
C LYS A 194 -1.64 12.11 5.54
N TYR A 195 -0.48 12.04 6.15
CA TYR A 195 0.62 11.15 5.77
C TYR A 195 1.04 10.34 6.99
N THR A 196 1.19 9.04 6.79
CA THR A 196 1.50 8.10 7.87
C THR A 196 2.68 7.24 7.46
N PRO A 197 3.68 7.03 8.34
CA PRO A 197 4.69 6.00 8.13
C PRO A 197 4.02 4.63 8.00
N GLU A 198 4.44 3.87 6.98
CA GLU A 198 3.89 2.56 6.68
C GLU A 198 5.02 1.53 6.57
N PRO A 199 5.34 0.82 7.66
CA PRO A 199 6.19 -0.34 7.56
C PRO A 199 5.47 -1.43 6.77
N GLY A 200 6.16 -2.07 5.83
CA GLY A 200 5.61 -3.10 4.98
C GLY A 200 6.47 -4.35 4.94
N LEU A 201 5.83 -5.49 4.84
CA LEU A 201 6.48 -6.75 4.49
C LEU A 201 5.65 -7.42 3.41
N HIS A 202 6.14 -7.33 2.18
CA HIS A 202 5.54 -8.00 1.04
C HIS A 202 6.20 -9.34 0.83
N PHE A 203 5.48 -10.24 0.22
CA PHE A 203 5.99 -11.56 -0.18
C PHE A 203 5.34 -11.98 -1.49
N GLY A 204 5.99 -12.87 -2.21
CA GLY A 204 5.43 -13.35 -3.45
C GLY A 204 6.19 -14.50 -4.06
N PHE A 205 5.62 -14.99 -5.15
CA PHE A 205 6.12 -16.11 -5.92
C PHE A 205 6.38 -15.69 -7.37
N ASN A 206 7.56 -16.04 -7.87
CA ASN A 206 8.02 -15.72 -9.22
C ASN A 206 7.82 -16.91 -10.17
N PHE A 207 7.39 -16.65 -11.40
CA PHE A 207 7.16 -17.67 -12.45
C PHE A 207 7.40 -17.15 -13.86
#